data_af73a2d67d3545c9bc0e9118d6e30086
#
_entry.id   af73a2d67d3545c9bc0e9118d6e30086
#
_cell.length_a   1.000
_cell.length_b   1.000
_cell.length_c   1.000
_cell.angle_alpha   90.00
_cell.angle_beta   90.00
_cell.angle_gamma   90.00
#
_symmetry.space_group_name_H-M   'P 1'
#
loop_
_entity.id
_entity.type
_entity.pdbx_description
1 polymer ?
#
loop_
_entity_poly.entity_id
_entity_poly.type
_entity_poly.pdbx_seq_one_letter_code
_entity_poly.pdbx_strand_id
1 'polypeptide(L)'
;MKVTAITMRNKAVFISIISQVTPSESSTLKKVAYEPLFFGHLKKTFNIKGIKRVVMHEPLTNIRKVIFLQFDRNVPQTEVWRGLQAAASLQAQCGKVVIAVSEDIDPNNADAIFWSIAYRSSISSDVHITPYRSGGHGPKSGRSGTDATLMIDATLKANMPPLALPREEFMVRAK
;
A
#
# COMPACT_ATOMS: atom_id res chain seq x y z
N MET A 1 24.95 24.90 17.28
CA MET A 1 25.98 23.84 17.21
C MET A 1 27.27 24.48 16.70
N LYS A 2 28.42 24.27 17.34
CA LYS A 2 29.72 24.80 16.91
C LYS A 2 30.57 23.61 16.47
N VAL A 3 31.02 23.60 15.22
CA VAL A 3 31.93 22.58 14.71
C VAL A 3 33.35 22.97 15.15
N THR A 4 34.03 22.08 15.86
CA THR A 4 35.38 22.32 16.41
C THR A 4 36.48 21.67 15.60
N ALA A 5 36.16 20.63 14.83
CA ALA A 5 37.11 19.97 13.92
C ALA A 5 36.38 19.23 12.83
N ILE A 6 36.99 19.11 11.67
CA ILE A 6 36.56 18.26 10.56
C ILE A 6 37.75 17.41 10.15
N THR A 7 37.60 16.09 10.21
CA THR A 7 38.61 15.13 9.75
C THR A 7 38.13 14.38 8.54
N MET A 8 38.98 14.17 7.56
CA MET A 8 38.66 13.40 6.35
C MET A 8 39.91 12.63 5.89
N ARG A 9 39.68 11.62 5.06
CA ARG A 9 40.76 10.87 4.40
C ARG A 9 41.42 11.76 3.34
N ASN A 10 42.75 11.62 3.13
CA ASN A 10 43.46 12.32 2.06
C ASN A 10 42.92 12.07 0.65
N LYS A 11 42.38 10.86 0.42
CA LYS A 11 41.60 10.51 -0.77
C LYS A 11 40.17 10.22 -0.31
N ALA A 12 39.37 11.26 -0.17
CA ALA A 12 38.00 11.14 0.26
C ALA A 12 37.16 10.43 -0.81
N VAL A 13 36.38 9.44 -0.38
CA VAL A 13 35.33 8.80 -1.20
C VAL A 13 34.01 9.32 -0.70
N PHE A 14 33.27 9.98 -1.55
CA PHE A 14 31.92 10.45 -1.24
C PHE A 14 30.90 9.40 -1.71
N ILE A 15 30.12 8.89 -0.79
CA ILE A 15 29.02 7.97 -1.10
C ILE A 15 27.81 8.81 -1.47
N SER A 16 27.35 8.68 -2.71
CA SER A 16 26.11 9.27 -3.18
C SER A 16 25.04 8.20 -3.31
N ILE A 17 23.88 8.45 -2.72
CA ILE A 17 22.72 7.55 -2.80
C ILE A 17 21.66 8.22 -3.65
N ILE A 18 21.30 7.59 -4.78
CA ILE A 18 20.18 8.02 -5.60
C ILE A 18 18.94 7.29 -5.08
N SER A 19 18.02 8.05 -4.49
CA SER A 19 16.79 7.48 -3.89
C SER A 19 15.52 7.79 -4.70
N GLN A 20 15.64 8.49 -5.81
CA GLN A 20 14.49 8.97 -6.59
C GLN A 20 14.03 7.98 -7.67
N VAL A 21 14.92 7.10 -8.10
CA VAL A 21 14.60 6.04 -9.06
C VAL A 21 14.40 4.74 -8.29
N THR A 22 13.20 4.21 -8.33
CA THR A 22 12.85 2.93 -7.69
C THR A 22 12.96 1.78 -8.68
N PRO A 23 13.27 0.57 -8.24
CA PRO A 23 13.55 0.18 -6.85
C PRO A 23 14.88 0.73 -6.35
N SER A 24 14.94 1.13 -5.08
CA SER A 24 16.16 1.61 -4.43
C SER A 24 16.31 1.02 -3.03
N GLU A 25 17.54 0.92 -2.55
CA GLU A 25 17.80 0.42 -1.18
C GLU A 25 17.07 1.26 -0.13
N SER A 26 17.05 2.58 -0.30
CA SER A 26 16.36 3.47 0.63
C SER A 26 14.85 3.27 0.64
N SER A 27 14.23 2.92 -0.47
CA SER A 27 12.80 2.61 -0.52
C SER A 27 12.50 1.25 0.11
N THR A 28 13.36 0.26 -0.10
CA THR A 28 13.24 -1.05 0.56
C THR A 28 13.36 -0.95 2.08
N LEU A 29 14.35 -0.19 2.59
CA LEU A 29 14.49 0.05 4.02
C LEU A 29 13.27 0.78 4.61
N LYS A 30 12.75 1.77 3.90
CA LYS A 30 11.53 2.46 4.32
C LYS A 30 10.31 1.53 4.34
N LYS A 31 10.18 0.63 3.37
CA LYS A 31 9.10 -0.36 3.33
C LYS A 31 9.07 -1.20 4.61
N VAL A 32 10.23 -1.73 5.03
CA VAL A 32 10.37 -2.53 6.26
C VAL A 32 9.92 -1.77 7.51
N ALA A 33 10.12 -0.46 7.56
CA ALA A 33 9.70 0.37 8.69
C ALA A 33 8.23 0.80 8.61
N TYR A 34 7.75 1.17 7.43
CA TYR A 34 6.43 1.75 7.25
C TYR A 34 5.30 0.72 7.30
N GLU A 35 5.48 -0.48 6.76
CA GLU A 35 4.45 -1.52 6.79
C GLU A 35 4.03 -1.89 8.22
N PRO A 36 4.94 -2.18 9.17
CA PRO A 36 4.58 -2.41 10.56
C PRO A 36 3.99 -1.18 11.26
N LEU A 37 4.47 0.03 10.91
CA LEU A 37 3.92 1.28 11.45
C LEU A 37 2.45 1.44 11.07
N PHE A 38 2.11 1.29 9.80
CA PHE A 38 0.75 1.38 9.31
C PHE A 38 -0.12 0.26 9.88
N PHE A 39 0.39 -0.98 9.90
CA PHE A 39 -0.33 -2.09 10.50
C PHE A 39 -0.63 -1.87 11.99
N GLY A 40 0.36 -1.41 12.75
CA GLY A 40 0.20 -1.08 14.16
C GLY A 40 -0.82 0.03 14.40
N HIS A 41 -0.81 1.06 13.56
CA HIS A 41 -1.77 2.16 13.60
C HIS A 41 -3.20 1.67 13.32
N LEU A 42 -3.40 0.92 12.25
CA LEU A 42 -4.71 0.37 11.92
C LEU A 42 -5.23 -0.56 13.02
N LYS A 43 -4.40 -1.47 13.50
CA LYS A 43 -4.80 -2.49 14.46
C LYS A 43 -4.95 -1.98 15.88
N LYS A 44 -3.99 -1.14 16.34
CA LYS A 44 -3.95 -0.70 17.76
C LYS A 44 -4.65 0.62 17.99
N THR A 45 -4.47 1.61 17.10
CA THR A 45 -5.04 2.95 17.29
C THR A 45 -6.48 3.01 16.80
N PHE A 46 -6.76 2.52 15.60
CA PHE A 46 -8.10 2.52 15.04
C PHE A 46 -8.91 1.26 15.36
N ASN A 47 -8.27 0.24 15.93
CA ASN A 47 -8.90 -1.05 16.24
C ASN A 47 -9.68 -1.63 15.04
N ILE A 48 -9.08 -1.56 13.85
CA ILE A 48 -9.66 -2.14 12.63
C ILE A 48 -9.62 -3.65 12.75
N LYS A 49 -10.80 -4.25 12.69
CA LYS A 49 -10.95 -5.71 12.80
C LYS A 49 -10.64 -6.37 11.47
N GLY A 50 -10.07 -7.56 11.53
CA GLY A 50 -9.80 -8.39 10.35
C GLY A 50 -8.67 -7.91 9.46
N ILE A 51 -7.92 -6.86 9.81
CA ILE A 51 -6.71 -6.47 9.08
C ILE A 51 -5.60 -7.51 9.32
N LYS A 52 -5.07 -8.10 8.25
CA LYS A 52 -4.01 -9.11 8.28
C LYS A 52 -2.65 -8.57 7.92
N ARG A 53 -2.58 -7.78 6.87
CA ARG A 53 -1.32 -7.22 6.37
C ARG A 53 -1.52 -5.83 5.80
N VAL A 54 -0.46 -5.05 5.87
CA VAL A 54 -0.30 -3.81 5.11
C VAL A 54 0.94 -3.98 4.24
N VAL A 55 0.80 -3.75 2.96
CA VAL A 55 1.91 -3.84 2.01
C VAL A 55 2.00 -2.54 1.23
N MET A 56 3.19 -2.01 1.14
CA MET A 56 3.48 -0.83 0.34
C MET A 56 4.14 -1.25 -0.96
N HIS A 57 3.53 -0.89 -2.07
CA HIS A 57 4.08 -1.19 -3.38
C HIS A 57 5.37 -0.39 -3.59
N GLU A 58 6.50 -1.06 -3.57
CA GLU A 58 7.80 -0.45 -3.69
C GLU A 58 8.23 -0.23 -5.14
N PRO A 59 8.12 -1.22 -6.04
CA PRO A 59 8.58 -1.07 -7.40
C PRO A 59 7.90 0.11 -8.11
N LEU A 60 8.71 1.06 -8.59
CA LEU A 60 8.28 2.24 -9.37
C LEU A 60 7.35 3.24 -8.66
N THR A 61 6.86 2.95 -7.46
CA THR A 61 5.91 3.84 -6.74
C THR A 61 6.51 4.51 -5.51
N ASN A 62 7.78 4.24 -5.19
CA ASN A 62 8.48 4.79 -4.04
C ASN A 62 7.66 4.62 -2.73
N ILE A 63 7.12 3.44 -2.51
CA ILE A 63 6.36 2.91 -1.38
C ILE A 63 5.20 3.79 -0.85
N ARG A 64 5.35 5.09 -0.91
CA ARG A 64 4.42 6.01 -0.24
C ARG A 64 3.12 6.24 -1.00
N LYS A 65 3.11 5.94 -2.29
CA LYS A 65 1.98 6.29 -3.16
C LYS A 65 0.90 5.23 -3.18
N VAL A 66 1.28 3.95 -3.15
CA VAL A 66 0.35 2.83 -3.28
C VAL A 66 0.44 1.94 -2.05
N ILE A 67 -0.68 1.73 -1.38
CA ILE A 67 -0.80 0.92 -0.16
C ILE A 67 -1.86 -0.14 -0.40
N PHE A 68 -1.52 -1.39 -0.10
CA PHE A 68 -2.45 -2.51 -0.10
C PHE A 68 -2.77 -2.93 1.33
N LEU A 69 -4.06 -3.11 1.60
CA LEU A 69 -4.59 -3.60 2.87
C LEU A 69 -5.20 -4.97 2.66
N GLN A 70 -4.66 -5.99 3.31
CA GLN A 70 -5.22 -7.33 3.25
C GLN A 70 -6.09 -7.60 4.47
N PHE A 71 -7.32 -8.04 4.22
CA PHE A 71 -8.32 -8.33 5.24
C PHE A 71 -8.70 -9.80 5.27
N ASP A 72 -9.21 -10.27 6.41
CA ASP A 72 -9.91 -11.55 6.52
C ASP A 72 -11.09 -11.61 5.55
N ARG A 73 -11.45 -12.81 5.13
CA ARG A 73 -12.50 -13.05 4.12
C ARG A 73 -13.87 -12.47 4.50
N ASN A 74 -14.24 -12.53 5.77
CA ASN A 74 -15.59 -12.22 6.24
C ASN A 74 -15.66 -10.89 7.03
N VAL A 75 -14.77 -9.96 6.70
CA VAL A 75 -14.77 -8.65 7.36
C VAL A 75 -15.95 -7.80 6.87
N PRO A 76 -16.71 -7.15 7.77
CA PRO A 76 -17.75 -6.22 7.37
C PRO A 76 -17.19 -5.10 6.49
N GLN A 77 -17.92 -4.73 5.45
CA GLN A 77 -17.53 -3.67 4.52
C GLN A 77 -17.25 -2.34 5.24
N THR A 78 -17.95 -2.07 6.33
CA THR A 78 -17.71 -0.88 7.17
C THR A 78 -16.31 -0.87 7.77
N GLU A 79 -15.77 -2.01 8.18
CA GLU A 79 -14.39 -2.12 8.69
C GLU A 79 -13.36 -1.96 7.57
N VAL A 80 -13.65 -2.48 6.37
CA VAL A 80 -12.81 -2.28 5.18
C VAL A 80 -12.67 -0.79 4.87
N TRP A 81 -13.79 -0.05 4.79
CA TRP A 81 -13.79 1.38 4.53
C TRP A 81 -13.12 2.20 5.64
N ARG A 82 -13.34 1.84 6.91
CA ARG A 82 -12.61 2.44 8.03
C ARG A 82 -11.10 2.25 7.89
N GLY A 83 -10.67 1.06 7.49
CA GLY A 83 -9.26 0.75 7.27
C GLY A 83 -8.66 1.55 6.11
N LEU A 84 -9.37 1.66 4.99
CA LEU A 84 -8.96 2.47 3.84
C LEU A 84 -8.76 3.94 4.23
N GLN A 85 -9.73 4.54 4.92
CA GLN A 85 -9.68 5.92 5.39
C GLN A 85 -8.56 6.15 6.42
N ALA A 86 -8.42 5.23 7.39
CA ALA A 86 -7.38 5.31 8.40
C ALA A 86 -5.98 5.21 7.79
N ALA A 87 -5.76 4.33 6.81
CA ALA A 87 -4.50 4.23 6.09
C ALA A 87 -4.22 5.49 5.27
N ALA A 88 -5.23 6.04 4.61
CA ALA A 88 -5.10 7.26 3.81
C ALA A 88 -4.76 8.49 4.66
N SER A 89 -5.19 8.54 5.92
CA SER A 89 -5.05 9.70 6.81
C SER A 89 -3.79 9.70 7.68
N LEU A 90 -3.10 8.55 7.84
CA LEU A 90 -1.97 8.44 8.77
C LEU A 90 -0.84 9.41 8.44
N GLN A 91 -0.52 9.56 7.18
CA GLN A 91 0.51 10.51 6.73
C GLN A 91 0.07 11.22 5.45
N ALA A 92 0.14 12.54 5.45
CA ALA A 92 -0.30 13.38 4.33
C ALA A 92 0.35 13.05 2.98
N GLN A 93 1.54 12.46 2.99
CA GLN A 93 2.31 12.14 1.79
C GLN A 93 2.18 10.68 1.34
N CYS A 94 1.51 9.82 2.13
CA CYS A 94 1.35 8.40 1.86
C CYS A 94 -0.06 8.10 1.34
N GLY A 95 -0.21 7.00 0.57
CA GLY A 95 -1.51 6.50 0.14
C GLY A 95 -2.22 7.41 -0.87
N LYS A 96 -1.58 7.74 -1.98
CA LYS A 96 -2.29 8.32 -3.13
C LYS A 96 -3.34 7.35 -3.67
N VAL A 97 -3.00 6.05 -3.63
CA VAL A 97 -3.89 4.95 -3.95
C VAL A 97 -3.87 3.96 -2.78
N VAL A 98 -5.02 3.65 -2.22
CA VAL A 98 -5.18 2.66 -1.14
C VAL A 98 -6.19 1.62 -1.60
N ILE A 99 -5.79 0.36 -1.61
CA ILE A 99 -6.60 -0.74 -2.12
C ILE A 99 -6.75 -1.80 -1.04
N ALA A 100 -7.98 -2.19 -0.76
CA ALA A 100 -8.29 -3.30 0.13
C ALA A 100 -8.54 -4.58 -0.67
N VAL A 101 -7.95 -5.68 -0.23
CA VAL A 101 -8.13 -7.02 -0.80
C VAL A 101 -8.39 -8.05 0.29
N SER A 102 -8.98 -9.18 -0.06
CA SER A 102 -9.16 -10.29 0.88
C SER A 102 -7.90 -11.16 0.99
N GLU A 103 -7.87 -11.99 2.01
CA GLU A 103 -6.71 -12.83 2.37
C GLU A 103 -6.24 -13.82 1.29
N ASP A 104 -7.09 -14.15 0.33
CA ASP A 104 -6.79 -15.02 -0.80
C ASP A 104 -6.02 -14.32 -1.94
N ILE A 105 -5.84 -13.01 -1.85
CA ILE A 105 -5.05 -12.21 -2.79
C ILE A 105 -3.71 -11.89 -2.15
N ASP A 106 -2.61 -12.29 -2.80
CA ASP A 106 -1.27 -11.87 -2.35
C ASP A 106 -1.04 -10.40 -2.70
N PRO A 107 -0.90 -9.51 -1.70
CA PRO A 107 -0.70 -8.09 -1.96
C PRO A 107 0.69 -7.74 -2.53
N ASN A 108 1.62 -8.70 -2.62
CA ASN A 108 2.88 -8.51 -3.35
C ASN A 108 2.78 -8.85 -4.84
N ASN A 109 1.67 -9.47 -5.26
CA ASN A 109 1.42 -9.78 -6.67
C ASN A 109 0.52 -8.72 -7.30
N ALA A 110 1.10 -7.84 -8.09
CA ALA A 110 0.36 -6.76 -8.77
C ALA A 110 -0.73 -7.28 -9.70
N ASP A 111 -0.49 -8.38 -10.40
CA ASP A 111 -1.49 -8.97 -11.30
C ASP A 111 -2.70 -9.50 -10.53
N ALA A 112 -2.48 -10.12 -9.36
CA ALA A 112 -3.57 -10.55 -8.49
C ALA A 112 -4.38 -9.36 -7.93
N ILE A 113 -3.72 -8.24 -7.62
CA ILE A 113 -4.39 -7.00 -7.23
C ILE A 113 -5.25 -6.47 -8.38
N PHE A 114 -4.71 -6.36 -9.59
CA PHE A 114 -5.48 -5.89 -10.75
C PHE A 114 -6.64 -6.82 -11.07
N TRP A 115 -6.42 -8.13 -10.97
CA TRP A 115 -7.51 -9.11 -11.12
C TRP A 115 -8.62 -8.85 -10.08
N SER A 116 -8.27 -8.64 -8.81
CA SER A 116 -9.27 -8.39 -7.77
C SER A 116 -10.04 -7.09 -8.00
N ILE A 117 -9.39 -6.04 -8.49
CA ILE A 117 -10.05 -4.79 -8.87
C ILE A 117 -11.03 -5.05 -10.03
N ALA A 118 -10.59 -5.77 -11.06
CA ALA A 118 -11.40 -6.00 -12.25
C ALA A 118 -12.66 -6.83 -11.97
N TYR A 119 -12.57 -7.83 -11.08
CA TYR A 119 -13.65 -8.78 -10.86
C TYR A 119 -14.40 -8.64 -9.54
N ARG A 120 -13.84 -7.95 -8.55
CA ARG A 120 -14.42 -7.81 -7.20
C ARG A 120 -14.87 -6.41 -6.84
N SER A 121 -14.51 -5.40 -7.64
CA SER A 121 -14.92 -4.02 -7.39
C SER A 121 -15.95 -3.56 -8.40
N SER A 122 -16.99 -2.92 -7.93
CA SER A 122 -17.88 -2.09 -8.75
C SER A 122 -17.38 -0.65 -8.67
N ILE A 123 -16.99 -0.07 -9.80
CA ILE A 123 -16.44 1.29 -9.83
C ILE A 123 -17.42 2.33 -9.30
N SER A 124 -18.72 2.08 -9.45
CA SER A 124 -19.76 3.00 -8.97
C SER A 124 -19.96 2.99 -7.46
N SER A 125 -19.64 1.90 -6.75
CA SER A 125 -19.90 1.73 -5.32
C SER A 125 -18.66 1.46 -4.48
N ASP A 126 -17.64 0.85 -5.07
CA ASP A 126 -16.46 0.37 -4.35
C ASP A 126 -15.23 1.25 -4.57
N VAL A 127 -15.41 2.42 -5.17
CA VAL A 127 -14.35 3.42 -5.39
C VAL A 127 -14.74 4.74 -4.77
N HIS A 128 -13.81 5.32 -4.01
CA HIS A 128 -14.00 6.64 -3.41
C HIS A 128 -12.77 7.51 -3.61
N ILE A 129 -12.99 8.78 -3.95
CA ILE A 129 -11.95 9.79 -4.13
C ILE A 129 -12.08 10.85 -3.05
N THR A 130 -11.05 10.99 -2.22
CA THR A 130 -10.96 12.07 -1.23
C THR A 130 -10.05 13.17 -1.75
N PRO A 131 -10.56 14.37 -2.02
CA PRO A 131 -9.78 15.51 -2.51
C PRO A 131 -8.89 16.12 -1.41
N TYR A 132 -8.11 17.12 -1.81
CA TYR A 132 -7.32 17.99 -0.92
C TYR A 132 -6.20 17.29 -0.16
N ARG A 133 -5.51 16.40 -0.82
CA ARG A 133 -4.35 15.71 -0.28
C ARG A 133 -3.05 16.45 -0.64
N SER A 134 -2.03 16.35 0.23
CA SER A 134 -0.67 16.78 -0.09
C SER A 134 -0.08 15.91 -1.20
N GLY A 135 0.46 16.53 -2.25
CA GLY A 135 1.07 15.81 -3.37
C GLY A 135 2.32 14.99 -3.00
N GLY A 136 2.93 15.27 -1.84
CA GLY A 136 4.12 14.58 -1.35
C GLY A 136 5.35 14.73 -2.26
N HIS A 137 6.33 13.84 -2.09
CA HIS A 137 7.54 13.77 -2.91
C HIS A 137 7.33 12.97 -4.19
N GLY A 138 8.13 13.24 -5.20
CA GLY A 138 8.15 12.55 -6.48
C GLY A 138 7.62 13.39 -7.63
N PRO A 139 7.58 12.84 -8.85
CA PRO A 139 7.07 13.52 -10.03
C PRO A 139 5.63 13.99 -9.78
N LYS A 140 5.36 15.23 -10.15
CA LYS A 140 4.04 15.85 -10.05
C LYS A 140 3.45 16.03 -11.45
N SER A 141 2.14 16.00 -11.54
CA SER A 141 1.41 16.19 -12.81
C SER A 141 1.44 17.62 -13.36
N GLY A 142 2.33 18.48 -12.87
CA GLY A 142 2.47 19.87 -13.31
C GLY A 142 1.42 20.84 -12.80
N ARG A 143 0.35 20.35 -12.19
CA ARG A 143 -0.66 21.20 -11.55
C ARG A 143 -0.21 21.59 -10.15
N SER A 144 -0.18 22.87 -9.87
CA SER A 144 0.01 23.39 -8.53
C SER A 144 -1.22 23.04 -7.68
N GLY A 145 -1.02 22.61 -6.46
CA GLY A 145 -2.12 22.45 -5.54
C GLY A 145 -2.18 21.08 -4.88
N THR A 146 -3.37 20.74 -4.47
CA THR A 146 -3.69 19.53 -3.76
C THR A 146 -3.95 18.38 -4.72
N ASP A 147 -3.50 17.18 -4.34
CA ASP A 147 -3.83 15.91 -5.00
C ASP A 147 -5.06 15.29 -4.31
N ALA A 148 -5.44 14.10 -4.72
CA ALA A 148 -6.52 13.31 -4.12
C ALA A 148 -6.00 11.94 -3.70
N THR A 149 -6.73 11.27 -2.79
CA THR A 149 -6.57 9.86 -2.50
C THR A 149 -7.64 9.06 -3.20
N LEU A 150 -7.24 8.05 -3.96
CA LEU A 150 -8.11 7.03 -4.51
C LEU A 150 -8.16 5.84 -3.54
N MET A 151 -9.36 5.47 -3.10
CA MET A 151 -9.61 4.29 -2.27
C MET A 151 -10.45 3.29 -3.04
N ILE A 152 -10.06 2.01 -3.02
CA ILE A 152 -10.74 0.93 -3.74
C ILE A 152 -10.99 -0.24 -2.78
N ASP A 153 -12.22 -0.66 -2.67
CA ASP A 153 -12.59 -1.92 -2.02
C ASP A 153 -12.67 -3.05 -3.05
N ALA A 154 -11.58 -3.81 -3.15
CA ALA A 154 -11.48 -5.01 -3.99
C ALA A 154 -11.53 -6.30 -3.15
N THR A 155 -12.18 -6.27 -1.98
CA THR A 155 -12.43 -7.45 -1.16
C THR A 155 -13.51 -8.34 -1.74
N LEU A 156 -13.51 -9.60 -1.32
CA LEU A 156 -14.56 -10.54 -1.69
C LEU A 156 -15.90 -10.11 -1.09
N LYS A 157 -16.92 -9.96 -1.91
CA LYS A 157 -18.27 -9.60 -1.48
C LYS A 157 -19.08 -10.86 -1.14
N ALA A 158 -20.03 -10.74 -0.22
CA ALA A 158 -20.85 -11.86 0.25
C ALA A 158 -21.62 -12.59 -0.89
N ASN A 159 -21.99 -11.86 -1.93
CA ASN A 159 -22.76 -12.39 -3.06
C ASN A 159 -21.88 -12.88 -4.22
N MET A 160 -20.56 -12.87 -4.07
CA MET A 160 -19.68 -13.38 -5.11
C MET A 160 -19.59 -14.90 -5.05
N PRO A 161 -19.64 -15.59 -6.20
CA PRO A 161 -19.41 -17.02 -6.23
C PRO A 161 -17.99 -17.32 -5.71
N PRO A 162 -17.80 -18.45 -5.00
CA PRO A 162 -16.47 -18.86 -4.59
C PRO A 162 -15.60 -19.08 -5.83
N LEU A 163 -14.30 -18.79 -5.72
CA LEU A 163 -13.34 -19.12 -6.79
C LEU A 163 -13.45 -20.62 -7.09
N ALA A 164 -13.75 -20.95 -8.34
CA ALA A 164 -13.73 -22.32 -8.82
C ALA A 164 -12.25 -22.76 -8.97
N LEU A 165 -11.63 -23.09 -7.87
CA LEU A 165 -10.32 -23.72 -7.88
C LEU A 165 -10.46 -25.20 -8.20
N PRO A 166 -9.51 -25.80 -8.94
CA PRO A 166 -9.41 -27.23 -9.06
C PRO A 166 -9.35 -27.87 -7.67
N ARG A 167 -9.87 -29.09 -7.55
CA ARG A 167 -9.75 -29.83 -6.28
C ARG A 167 -8.30 -29.90 -5.84
N GLU A 168 -8.06 -29.82 -4.54
CA GLU A 168 -6.71 -29.78 -3.95
C GLU A 168 -5.82 -30.92 -4.44
N GLU A 169 -6.40 -32.14 -4.62
CA GLU A 169 -5.71 -33.31 -5.17
C GLU A 169 -5.08 -33.06 -6.56
N PHE A 170 -5.72 -32.26 -7.41
CA PHE A 170 -5.18 -31.91 -8.74
C PHE A 170 -4.13 -30.80 -8.62
N MET A 171 -4.27 -29.88 -7.69
CA MET A 171 -3.30 -28.81 -7.45
C MET A 171 -1.99 -29.36 -6.86
N VAL A 172 -2.07 -30.39 -6.02
CA VAL A 172 -0.88 -31.07 -5.47
C VAL A 172 -0.13 -31.85 -6.53
N ARG A 173 -0.84 -32.45 -7.50
CA ARG A 173 -0.21 -33.18 -8.63
C ARG A 173 0.44 -32.26 -9.67
N ALA A 174 0.06 -30.98 -9.71
CA ALA A 174 0.61 -30.00 -10.65
C ALA A 174 1.88 -29.28 -10.15
N LYS A 175 2.27 -29.53 -8.91
CA LYS A 175 3.55 -29.08 -8.31
C LYS A 175 4.63 -30.12 -8.50
#